data_bee88d00c2df131672dbad9bcb3c3f3f
#
_entry.id   bee88d00c2df131672dbad9bcb3c3f3f
#
_cell.length_a   1.000
_cell.length_b   1.000
_cell.length_c   1.000
_cell.angle_alpha   90.00
_cell.angle_beta   90.00
_cell.angle_gamma   90.00
#
_symmetry.space_group_name_H-M   'P 1'
#
loop_
_entity.id
_entity.type
_entity.pdbx_description
1 polymer ?
#
loop_
_entity_poly.entity_id
_entity_poly.type
_entity_poly.pdbx_seq_one_letter_code
_entity_poly.pdbx_strand_id
1 'polypeptide(L)'
;ETGQWLLVLSSTVNGTELSAQEFRDALLLWYTRCPPDLPIQWDGCQQNFSLRHALECNCGGLVISRHNEIRDELSDLASKAFFPSAVRDEPRIHTSRASEPRSSPGKPASPVVKRLFQNNRTEDRGDILVRGLWARGTDCIIDVRITDVDAKSQRSKDPLKVLEAQEREKKKKYLEACLEQRRHFSPFVASTDGLLGKESRTLLKKLSALLAEKWEKPYSEICGYVNARMSIAMVRATHLCLRGSRIPTSQMSNRRPQWEDKAGLGLFQR
;
A
#
# COMPACT_ATOMS: atom_id res chain seq x y z
N GLU A 1 1.10 18.35 -4.99
CA GLU A 1 1.27 17.37 -3.89
C GLU A 1 2.07 16.12 -4.34
N THR A 2 2.07 15.77 -5.63
CA THR A 2 2.76 14.57 -6.14
C THR A 2 4.28 14.67 -6.20
N GLY A 3 4.87 15.85 -6.10
CA GLY A 3 6.32 16.11 -6.15
C GLY A 3 7.00 16.20 -4.77
N GLN A 4 6.39 15.76 -3.69
CA GLN A 4 6.99 15.90 -2.35
C GLN A 4 8.34 15.21 -2.21
N TRP A 5 8.57 14.12 -2.93
CA TRP A 5 9.85 13.40 -2.95
C TRP A 5 11.04 14.28 -3.41
N LEU A 6 10.80 15.33 -4.22
CA LEU A 6 11.82 16.29 -4.64
C LEU A 6 12.34 17.16 -3.48
N LEU A 7 11.57 17.31 -2.43
CA LEU A 7 11.92 18.10 -1.26
C LEU A 7 12.57 17.25 -0.15
N VAL A 8 12.69 15.93 -0.38
CA VAL A 8 13.21 15.00 0.59
C VAL A 8 14.74 14.99 0.54
N LEU A 9 15.37 15.20 1.69
CA LEU A 9 16.81 14.97 1.81
C LEU A 9 17.07 13.46 1.83
N SER A 10 18.04 13.04 1.01
CA SER A 10 18.50 11.64 1.00
C SER A 10 19.11 11.28 2.35
N SER A 11 18.65 10.21 2.96
CA SER A 11 19.11 9.76 4.27
C SER A 11 18.91 8.25 4.41
N THR A 12 20.00 7.52 4.56
CA THR A 12 20.00 6.07 4.86
C THR A 12 19.25 5.79 6.17
N VAL A 13 19.50 6.60 7.18
CA VAL A 13 18.90 6.44 8.51
C VAL A 13 17.39 6.62 8.49
N ASN A 14 16.91 7.58 7.69
CA ASN A 14 15.47 7.82 7.53
C ASN A 14 14.83 6.94 6.48
N GLY A 15 15.60 6.09 5.77
CA GLY A 15 15.09 5.25 4.70
C GLY A 15 14.61 6.05 3.47
N THR A 16 15.11 7.30 3.29
CA THR A 16 14.69 8.21 2.22
C THR A 16 15.70 8.27 1.07
N GLU A 17 16.61 7.32 0.97
CA GLU A 17 17.53 7.23 -0.16
C GLU A 17 16.82 6.72 -1.42
N LEU A 18 17.17 7.31 -2.53
CA LEU A 18 16.89 6.79 -3.86
C LEU A 18 18.20 6.48 -4.57
N SER A 19 18.25 5.39 -5.28
CA SER A 19 19.34 5.14 -6.23
C SER A 19 19.33 6.20 -7.32
N ALA A 20 20.46 6.42 -7.98
CA ALA A 20 20.55 7.36 -9.10
C ALA A 20 19.55 7.03 -10.22
N GLN A 21 19.23 5.75 -10.42
CA GLN A 21 18.28 5.32 -11.44
C GLN A 21 16.84 5.60 -11.00
N GLU A 22 16.46 5.30 -9.76
CA GLU A 22 15.13 5.62 -9.21
C GLU A 22 14.86 7.11 -9.27
N PHE A 23 15.84 7.93 -8.85
CA PHE A 23 15.72 9.38 -8.90
C PHE A 23 15.58 9.90 -10.35
N ARG A 24 16.40 9.41 -11.28
CA ARG A 24 16.34 9.81 -12.70
C ARG A 24 15.00 9.41 -13.34
N ASP A 25 14.55 8.19 -13.12
CA ASP A 25 13.29 7.71 -13.67
C ASP A 25 12.11 8.52 -13.10
N ALA A 26 12.08 8.75 -11.79
CA ALA A 26 11.06 9.58 -11.15
C ALA A 26 11.04 11.01 -11.69
N LEU A 27 12.21 11.63 -11.90
CA LEU A 27 12.32 12.96 -12.45
C LEU A 27 11.83 13.04 -13.90
N LEU A 28 12.18 12.03 -14.72
CA LEU A 28 11.70 11.97 -16.10
C LEU A 28 10.18 11.81 -16.17
N LEU A 29 9.60 10.92 -15.33
CA LEU A 29 8.16 10.76 -15.23
C LEU A 29 7.47 12.06 -14.78
N TRP A 30 8.07 12.77 -13.82
CA TRP A 30 7.57 14.06 -13.35
C TRP A 30 7.47 15.09 -14.48
N TYR A 31 8.44 15.08 -15.40
CA TYR A 31 8.44 15.91 -16.62
C TYR A 31 7.70 15.25 -17.79
N THR A 32 6.89 14.23 -17.56
CA THR A 32 6.14 13.48 -18.60
C THR A 32 7.03 12.90 -19.70
N ARG A 33 8.30 12.61 -19.37
CA ARG A 33 9.27 12.00 -20.28
C ARG A 33 9.40 10.51 -20.00
N CYS A 34 9.61 9.73 -21.06
CA CYS A 34 9.88 8.30 -20.92
C CYS A 34 11.34 8.10 -20.47
N PRO A 35 11.61 7.31 -19.41
CA PRO A 35 12.96 6.91 -19.04
C PRO A 35 13.67 6.20 -20.19
N PRO A 36 14.99 6.44 -20.38
CA PRO A 36 15.79 5.73 -21.39
C PRO A 36 16.06 4.30 -20.98
N ASP A 37 16.58 3.51 -21.92
CA ASP A 37 17.06 2.14 -21.69
C ASP A 37 15.99 1.18 -21.12
N LEU A 38 14.75 1.43 -21.48
CA LEU A 38 13.65 0.52 -21.20
C LEU A 38 13.54 -0.50 -22.35
N PRO A 39 13.09 -1.74 -22.07
CA PRO A 39 13.02 -2.79 -23.08
C PRO A 39 11.97 -2.43 -24.15
N ILE A 40 12.16 -2.87 -25.40
CA ILE A 40 11.17 -2.72 -26.47
C ILE A 40 9.91 -3.56 -26.16
N GLN A 41 10.12 -4.72 -25.58
CA GLN A 41 9.07 -5.64 -25.14
C GLN A 41 9.31 -6.04 -23.70
N TRP A 42 8.23 -6.23 -22.96
CA TRP A 42 8.29 -6.68 -21.60
C TRP A 42 8.58 -8.18 -21.53
N ASP A 43 9.50 -8.56 -20.64
CA ASP A 43 9.71 -9.95 -20.28
C ASP A 43 8.43 -10.57 -19.69
N GLY A 44 8.29 -11.88 -19.80
CA GLY A 44 7.14 -12.62 -19.26
C GLY A 44 5.81 -12.44 -20.00
N CYS A 45 5.41 -11.20 -20.34
CA CYS A 45 4.15 -10.95 -21.05
C CYS A 45 4.30 -10.68 -22.55
N GLN A 46 5.50 -10.44 -23.05
CA GLN A 46 5.84 -10.20 -24.46
C GLN A 46 5.08 -9.02 -25.13
N GLN A 47 4.48 -8.15 -24.32
CA GLN A 47 3.81 -6.96 -24.82
C GLN A 47 4.83 -5.86 -25.14
N ASN A 48 4.53 -5.03 -26.16
CA ASN A 48 5.35 -3.87 -26.46
C ASN A 48 5.37 -2.93 -25.24
N PHE A 49 6.52 -2.30 -25.03
CA PHE A 49 6.68 -1.35 -23.94
C PHE A 49 5.68 -0.20 -24.06
N SER A 50 5.06 0.12 -22.94
CA SER A 50 4.45 1.43 -22.69
C SER A 50 4.47 1.67 -21.17
N LEU A 51 4.63 2.93 -20.75
CA LEU A 51 4.58 3.32 -19.34
C LEU A 51 3.31 2.82 -18.65
N ARG A 52 2.20 2.96 -19.35
CA ARG A 52 0.90 2.49 -18.88
C ARG A 52 0.88 0.98 -18.65
N HIS A 53 1.32 0.19 -19.64
CA HIS A 53 1.37 -1.26 -19.48
C HIS A 53 2.25 -1.66 -18.29
N ALA A 54 3.37 -0.95 -18.08
CA ALA A 54 4.24 -1.17 -16.93
C ALA A 54 3.50 -1.04 -15.58
N LEU A 55 2.62 -0.08 -15.47
CA LEU A 55 1.87 0.21 -14.23
C LEU A 55 0.63 -0.66 -14.03
N GLU A 56 0.11 -1.31 -15.08
CA GLU A 56 -1.14 -2.09 -15.05
C GLU A 56 -0.91 -3.60 -15.24
N CYS A 57 0.28 -4.04 -15.68
CA CYS A 57 0.54 -5.43 -16.04
C CYS A 57 0.52 -6.37 -14.83
N ASN A 58 -0.36 -7.36 -14.87
CA ASN A 58 -0.47 -8.36 -13.83
C ASN A 58 0.54 -9.52 -13.96
N CYS A 59 1.29 -9.61 -15.09
CA CYS A 59 2.31 -10.63 -15.27
C CYS A 59 3.51 -10.35 -14.34
N GLY A 60 4.05 -11.41 -13.75
CA GLY A 60 5.23 -11.34 -12.87
C GLY A 60 5.00 -10.71 -11.51
N GLY A 61 3.77 -10.29 -11.19
CA GLY A 61 3.41 -9.83 -9.84
C GLY A 61 3.91 -8.43 -9.44
N LEU A 62 4.46 -7.62 -10.36
CA LEU A 62 5.01 -6.30 -10.03
C LEU A 62 3.96 -5.33 -9.46
N VAL A 63 2.71 -5.44 -9.91
CA VAL A 63 1.59 -4.66 -9.33
C VAL A 63 1.35 -5.06 -7.86
N ILE A 64 1.48 -6.34 -7.55
CA ILE A 64 1.39 -6.84 -6.17
C ILE A 64 2.60 -6.37 -5.36
N SER A 65 3.81 -6.43 -5.91
CA SER A 65 5.02 -5.93 -5.26
C SER A 65 4.93 -4.44 -4.97
N ARG A 66 4.40 -3.64 -5.91
CA ARG A 66 4.12 -2.21 -5.70
C ARG A 66 3.14 -1.99 -4.54
N HIS A 67 2.07 -2.76 -4.50
CA HIS A 67 1.10 -2.71 -3.41
C HIS A 67 1.76 -3.04 -2.07
N ASN A 68 2.57 -4.10 -2.04
CA ASN A 68 3.27 -4.54 -0.83
C ASN A 68 4.26 -3.48 -0.32
N GLU A 69 5.01 -2.81 -1.21
CA GLU A 69 5.95 -1.73 -0.83
C GLU A 69 5.23 -0.62 -0.06
N ILE A 70 4.07 -0.19 -0.54
CA ILE A 70 3.28 0.86 0.12
C ILE A 70 2.63 0.36 1.41
N ARG A 71 2.13 -0.88 1.43
CA ARG A 71 1.59 -1.52 2.62
C ARG A 71 2.65 -1.62 3.70
N ASP A 72 3.84 -2.11 3.35
CA ASP A 72 4.92 -2.35 4.31
C ASP A 72 5.46 -1.04 4.88
N GLU A 73 5.56 0.02 4.07
CA GLU A 73 5.91 1.35 4.55
C GLU A 73 4.86 1.91 5.53
N LEU A 74 3.59 1.75 5.22
CA LEU A 74 2.50 2.19 6.10
C LEU A 74 2.47 1.38 7.41
N SER A 75 2.74 0.06 7.33
CA SER A 75 2.86 -0.84 8.47
C SER A 75 4.05 -0.45 9.38
N ASP A 76 5.20 -0.09 8.79
CA ASP A 76 6.36 0.41 9.53
C ASP A 76 6.06 1.72 10.27
N LEU A 77 5.44 2.69 9.59
CA LEU A 77 5.04 3.97 10.22
C LEU A 77 4.03 3.74 11.36
N ALA A 78 3.06 2.85 11.17
CA ALA A 78 2.12 2.49 12.22
C ALA A 78 2.81 1.80 13.41
N SER A 79 3.76 0.89 13.14
CA SER A 79 4.55 0.21 14.18
C SER A 79 5.42 1.18 14.98
N LYS A 80 5.95 2.21 14.32
CA LYS A 80 6.68 3.30 15.00
C LYS A 80 5.76 4.17 15.85
N ALA A 81 4.54 4.44 15.38
CA ALA A 81 3.55 5.26 16.12
C ALA A 81 3.04 4.54 17.37
N PHE A 82 2.83 3.23 17.27
CA PHE A 82 2.33 2.40 18.36
C PHE A 82 3.44 1.49 18.92
N PHE A 83 3.29 0.20 18.66
CA PHE A 83 4.28 -0.85 18.95
C PHE A 83 4.16 -1.89 17.84
N PRO A 84 5.21 -2.67 17.54
CA PRO A 84 5.13 -3.74 16.55
C PRO A 84 4.01 -4.75 16.82
N SER A 85 3.73 -5.06 18.09
CA SER A 85 2.66 -5.99 18.49
C SER A 85 1.23 -5.43 18.29
N ALA A 86 1.08 -4.12 18.10
CA ALA A 86 -0.20 -3.48 17.80
C ALA A 86 -0.55 -3.49 16.31
N VAL A 87 0.40 -3.87 15.45
CA VAL A 87 0.26 -3.91 14.01
C VAL A 87 0.33 -5.36 13.53
N ARG A 88 -0.58 -5.75 12.63
CA ARG A 88 -0.62 -7.08 12.02
C ARG A 88 -0.90 -6.96 10.53
N ASP A 89 -0.20 -7.72 9.73
CA ASP A 89 -0.44 -7.81 8.30
C ASP A 89 -1.56 -8.83 7.99
N GLU A 90 -2.27 -8.60 6.91
CA GLU A 90 -3.32 -9.44 6.34
C GLU A 90 -4.40 -9.93 7.34
N PRO A 91 -5.03 -9.03 8.12
CA PRO A 91 -6.08 -9.40 9.05
C PRO A 91 -7.32 -9.91 8.31
N ARG A 92 -7.99 -10.92 8.88
CA ARG A 92 -9.31 -11.32 8.37
C ARG A 92 -10.35 -10.26 8.68
N ILE A 93 -11.13 -9.85 7.67
CA ILE A 93 -12.23 -8.90 7.80
C ILE A 93 -13.49 -9.64 8.29
N HIS A 94 -13.82 -10.78 7.68
CA HIS A 94 -14.92 -11.62 8.13
C HIS A 94 -14.40 -12.73 9.03
N THR A 95 -14.91 -12.83 10.25
CA THR A 95 -14.89 -14.08 10.99
C THR A 95 -16.00 -14.91 10.41
N SER A 96 -15.67 -15.85 9.55
CA SER A 96 -16.65 -16.86 9.12
C SER A 96 -17.10 -17.66 10.35
N ARG A 97 -18.10 -17.16 11.08
CA ARG A 97 -19.16 -18.03 11.54
C ARG A 97 -20.01 -18.35 10.29
N ALA A 98 -19.42 -19.08 9.36
CA ALA A 98 -20.23 -19.93 8.53
C ALA A 98 -21.01 -20.78 9.53
N SER A 99 -22.26 -20.44 9.74
CA SER A 99 -23.25 -21.43 10.10
C SER A 99 -23.04 -22.50 9.03
N GLU A 100 -22.30 -23.56 9.38
CA GLU A 100 -22.39 -24.78 8.60
C GLU A 100 -23.89 -25.00 8.42
N PRO A 101 -24.38 -25.05 7.16
CA PRO A 101 -25.75 -25.53 6.97
C PRO A 101 -25.75 -26.88 7.68
N ARG A 102 -26.56 -27.01 8.70
CA ARG A 102 -26.78 -28.30 9.36
C ARG A 102 -27.15 -29.24 8.26
N SER A 103 -26.14 -29.94 7.75
CA SER A 103 -26.31 -30.99 6.77
C SER A 103 -27.10 -32.04 7.47
N SER A 104 -28.35 -32.19 7.07
CA SER A 104 -29.08 -33.44 7.34
C SER A 104 -28.16 -34.60 6.91
N PRO A 105 -27.99 -35.61 7.72
CA PRO A 105 -27.07 -36.71 7.42
C PRO A 105 -27.59 -37.43 6.16
N GLY A 106 -26.85 -37.30 5.04
CA GLY A 106 -27.14 -38.13 3.91
C GLY A 106 -26.81 -37.68 2.48
N LYS A 107 -26.25 -36.51 2.22
CA LYS A 107 -25.84 -36.20 0.84
C LYS A 107 -24.43 -35.60 0.80
N PRO A 108 -23.49 -36.15 0.00
CA PRO A 108 -22.17 -35.53 -0.19
C PRO A 108 -22.34 -34.22 -0.97
N ALA A 109 -21.75 -33.13 -0.44
CA ALA A 109 -21.74 -31.84 -1.09
C ALA A 109 -21.08 -31.95 -2.47
N SER A 110 -21.70 -31.39 -3.51
CA SER A 110 -21.19 -31.44 -4.87
C SER A 110 -19.86 -30.65 -5.00
N PRO A 111 -18.96 -31.05 -5.93
CA PRO A 111 -17.66 -30.38 -6.13
C PRO A 111 -17.77 -28.90 -6.46
N VAL A 112 -18.91 -28.46 -7.04
CA VAL A 112 -19.17 -27.07 -7.42
C VAL A 112 -19.32 -26.17 -6.18
N VAL A 113 -19.97 -26.67 -5.11
CA VAL A 113 -20.16 -25.91 -3.87
C VAL A 113 -18.81 -25.68 -3.16
N LYS A 114 -17.90 -26.67 -3.20
CA LYS A 114 -16.56 -26.51 -2.62
C LYS A 114 -15.73 -25.44 -3.34
N ARG A 115 -15.87 -25.28 -4.67
CA ARG A 115 -15.17 -24.23 -5.45
C ARG A 115 -15.69 -22.83 -5.15
N LEU A 116 -16.99 -22.65 -4.95
CA LEU A 116 -17.58 -21.36 -4.59
C LEU A 116 -17.14 -20.89 -3.20
N PHE A 117 -17.00 -21.81 -2.24
CA PHE A 117 -16.50 -21.49 -0.90
C PHE A 117 -14.97 -21.29 -0.84
N GLN A 118 -14.19 -21.89 -1.75
CA GLN A 118 -12.74 -21.67 -1.82
C GLN A 118 -12.36 -20.32 -2.44
N ASN A 119 -13.14 -19.80 -3.41
CA ASN A 119 -12.85 -18.51 -4.04
C ASN A 119 -13.20 -17.31 -3.15
N ASN A 120 -14.11 -17.43 -2.18
CA ASN A 120 -14.45 -16.34 -1.26
C ASN A 120 -13.46 -16.16 -0.10
N ARG A 121 -12.55 -17.11 0.12
CA ARG A 121 -11.61 -17.03 1.28
C ARG A 121 -10.43 -16.08 1.09
N THR A 122 -10.10 -15.68 -0.13
CA THR A 122 -8.97 -14.79 -0.42
C THR A 122 -9.37 -13.32 -0.47
N GLU A 123 -10.66 -12.99 -0.60
CA GLU A 123 -11.16 -11.62 -0.74
C GLU A 123 -11.50 -10.92 0.58
N ASP A 124 -11.53 -11.66 1.69
CA ASP A 124 -12.00 -11.15 2.98
C ASP A 124 -10.85 -10.76 3.93
N ARG A 125 -9.72 -10.33 3.38
CA ARG A 125 -8.59 -9.85 4.17
C ARG A 125 -8.37 -8.35 3.90
N GLY A 126 -8.08 -7.62 4.99
CA GLY A 126 -7.47 -6.30 4.87
C GLY A 126 -5.95 -6.43 4.78
N ASP A 127 -5.28 -5.34 4.49
CA ASP A 127 -3.82 -5.36 4.34
C ASP A 127 -3.10 -5.20 5.68
N ILE A 128 -3.60 -4.30 6.54
CA ILE A 128 -2.97 -3.99 7.84
C ILE A 128 -4.07 -3.88 8.90
N LEU A 129 -3.80 -4.40 10.10
CA LEU A 129 -4.58 -4.11 11.30
C LEU A 129 -3.74 -3.28 12.26
N VAL A 130 -4.28 -2.17 12.74
CA VAL A 130 -3.63 -1.31 13.74
C VAL A 130 -4.54 -1.15 14.96
N ARG A 131 -4.07 -1.57 16.12
CA ARG A 131 -4.82 -1.45 17.38
C ARG A 131 -4.66 -0.07 17.98
N GLY A 132 -5.77 0.59 18.25
CA GLY A 132 -5.78 1.89 18.93
C GLY A 132 -5.67 3.11 18.00
N LEU A 133 -5.69 2.93 16.68
CA LEU A 133 -5.47 4.01 15.71
C LEU A 133 -6.46 5.16 15.85
N TRP A 134 -7.76 4.87 15.87
CA TRP A 134 -8.82 5.87 15.99
C TRP A 134 -9.38 5.99 17.41
N ALA A 135 -9.49 4.87 18.11
CA ALA A 135 -9.97 4.82 19.48
C ALA A 135 -9.17 3.81 20.29
N ARG A 136 -8.86 4.14 21.52
CA ARG A 136 -8.05 3.27 22.41
C ARG A 136 -8.72 1.91 22.56
N GLY A 137 -7.94 0.85 22.37
CA GLY A 137 -8.38 -0.55 22.49
C GLY A 137 -9.20 -1.08 21.33
N THR A 138 -9.48 -0.25 20.31
CA THR A 138 -10.26 -0.67 19.13
C THR A 138 -9.32 -0.94 17.96
N ASP A 139 -9.55 -2.05 17.24
CA ASP A 139 -8.80 -2.39 16.05
C ASP A 139 -9.28 -1.56 14.85
N CYS A 140 -8.36 -1.14 14.01
CA CYS A 140 -8.64 -0.54 12.71
C CYS A 140 -8.05 -1.41 11.60
N ILE A 141 -8.86 -1.76 10.62
CA ILE A 141 -8.40 -2.42 9.40
C ILE A 141 -8.14 -1.36 8.35
N ILE A 142 -6.94 -1.41 7.79
CA ILE A 142 -6.52 -0.57 6.66
C ILE A 142 -6.42 -1.46 5.44
N ASP A 143 -6.93 -0.97 4.30
CA ASP A 143 -6.87 -1.65 3.01
C ASP A 143 -6.29 -0.68 1.97
N VAL A 144 -5.17 -1.05 1.40
CA VAL A 144 -4.36 -0.26 0.48
C VAL A 144 -4.85 -0.46 -0.95
N ARG A 145 -4.90 0.61 -1.73
CA ARG A 145 -5.17 0.54 -3.16
C ARG A 145 -4.36 1.59 -3.91
N ILE A 146 -3.57 1.13 -4.87
CA ILE A 146 -2.83 2.02 -5.77
C ILE A 146 -3.51 1.99 -7.14
N THR A 147 -3.93 3.16 -7.61
CA THR A 147 -4.73 3.32 -8.83
C THR A 147 -4.00 4.20 -9.83
N ASP A 148 -3.98 3.77 -11.09
CA ASP A 148 -3.56 4.64 -12.19
C ASP A 148 -4.74 5.57 -12.57
N VAL A 149 -4.62 6.86 -12.23
CA VAL A 149 -5.63 7.88 -12.52
C VAL A 149 -5.62 8.30 -13.98
N ASP A 150 -4.51 8.05 -14.71
CA ASP A 150 -4.36 8.32 -16.14
C ASP A 150 -4.82 7.15 -17.03
N ALA A 151 -5.33 6.08 -16.42
CA ALA A 151 -5.91 4.97 -17.14
C ALA A 151 -7.01 5.43 -18.11
N LYS A 152 -7.11 4.79 -19.30
CA LYS A 152 -8.09 5.21 -20.36
C LYS A 152 -9.50 5.40 -19.84
N SER A 153 -9.95 4.56 -18.89
CA SER A 153 -11.27 4.60 -18.28
C SER A 153 -11.47 5.74 -17.29
N GLN A 154 -10.38 6.40 -16.86
CA GLN A 154 -10.38 7.43 -15.81
C GLN A 154 -9.92 8.81 -16.32
N ARG A 155 -9.23 8.87 -17.46
CA ARG A 155 -8.54 10.05 -18.01
C ARG A 155 -9.43 11.31 -18.20
N SER A 156 -10.73 11.14 -18.35
CA SER A 156 -11.69 12.25 -18.45
C SER A 156 -12.22 12.75 -17.11
N LYS A 157 -11.83 12.12 -16.01
CA LYS A 157 -12.31 12.43 -14.67
C LYS A 157 -11.26 13.18 -13.88
N ASP A 158 -11.70 14.02 -12.96
CA ASP A 158 -10.83 14.63 -11.96
C ASP A 158 -10.12 13.53 -11.14
N PRO A 159 -8.77 13.53 -11.05
CA PRO A 159 -8.02 12.52 -10.29
C PRO A 159 -8.49 12.36 -8.84
N LEU A 160 -8.82 13.46 -8.15
CA LEU A 160 -9.33 13.39 -6.77
C LEU A 160 -10.68 12.69 -6.68
N LYS A 161 -11.57 12.91 -7.65
CA LYS A 161 -12.86 12.21 -7.72
C LYS A 161 -12.70 10.72 -8.01
N VAL A 162 -11.67 10.34 -8.79
CA VAL A 162 -11.33 8.93 -9.01
C VAL A 162 -10.92 8.27 -7.70
N LEU A 163 -10.00 8.88 -6.95
CA LEU A 163 -9.56 8.35 -5.66
C LEU A 163 -10.72 8.27 -4.65
N GLU A 164 -11.56 9.31 -4.57
CA GLU A 164 -12.73 9.31 -3.71
C GLU A 164 -13.74 8.19 -4.07
N ALA A 165 -13.94 7.92 -5.36
CA ALA A 165 -14.80 6.82 -5.79
C ALA A 165 -14.23 5.45 -5.35
N GLN A 166 -12.91 5.28 -5.39
CA GLN A 166 -12.24 4.08 -4.93
C GLN A 166 -12.33 3.93 -3.38
N GLU A 167 -12.19 5.02 -2.63
CA GLU A 167 -12.41 5.02 -1.18
C GLU A 167 -13.84 4.59 -0.82
N ARG A 168 -14.85 5.12 -1.54
CA ARG A 168 -16.25 4.74 -1.36
C ARG A 168 -16.51 3.27 -1.71
N GLU A 169 -15.90 2.76 -2.79
CA GLU A 169 -16.00 1.35 -3.17
C GLU A 169 -15.47 0.43 -2.06
N LYS A 170 -14.29 0.75 -1.51
CA LYS A 170 -13.70 -0.01 -0.40
C LYS A 170 -14.56 0.05 0.86
N LYS A 171 -15.09 1.22 1.22
CA LYS A 171 -16.01 1.38 2.35
C LYS A 171 -17.28 0.58 2.15
N LYS A 172 -17.89 0.64 0.96
CA LYS A 172 -19.08 -0.16 0.64
C LYS A 172 -18.84 -1.65 0.80
N LYS A 173 -17.64 -2.13 0.48
CA LYS A 173 -17.30 -3.55 0.55
C LYS A 173 -17.02 -4.03 1.98
N TYR A 174 -16.34 -3.24 2.80
CA TYR A 174 -15.73 -3.74 4.04
C TYR A 174 -16.21 -3.07 5.32
N LEU A 175 -16.78 -1.85 5.25
CA LEU A 175 -17.11 -1.07 6.45
C LEU A 175 -18.12 -1.77 7.34
N GLU A 176 -19.20 -2.31 6.78
CA GLU A 176 -20.27 -2.98 7.54
C GLU A 176 -19.72 -4.18 8.31
N ALA A 177 -18.96 -5.04 7.64
CA ALA A 177 -18.35 -6.21 8.26
C ALA A 177 -17.34 -5.84 9.37
N CYS A 178 -16.62 -4.74 9.22
CA CYS A 178 -15.74 -4.24 10.27
C CYS A 178 -16.54 -3.71 11.48
N LEU A 179 -17.62 -2.95 11.23
CA LEU A 179 -18.48 -2.41 12.28
C LEU A 179 -19.17 -3.49 13.09
N GLU A 180 -19.64 -4.57 12.47
CA GLU A 180 -20.21 -5.76 13.14
C GLU A 180 -19.23 -6.37 14.16
N GLN A 181 -17.92 -6.29 13.85
CA GLN A 181 -16.85 -6.76 14.73
C GLN A 181 -16.32 -5.66 15.67
N ARG A 182 -16.99 -4.51 15.76
CA ARG A 182 -16.55 -3.35 16.55
C ARG A 182 -15.15 -2.87 16.16
N ARG A 183 -14.82 -2.92 14.85
CA ARG A 183 -13.56 -2.45 14.28
C ARG A 183 -13.80 -1.23 13.41
N HIS A 184 -12.81 -0.36 13.33
CA HIS A 184 -12.76 0.70 12.33
C HIS A 184 -12.28 0.15 10.99
N PHE A 185 -12.66 0.82 9.91
CA PHE A 185 -12.14 0.57 8.57
C PHE A 185 -11.65 1.87 7.96
N SER A 186 -10.43 1.87 7.43
CA SER A 186 -9.80 3.02 6.77
C SER A 186 -9.21 2.59 5.43
N PRO A 187 -9.80 2.98 4.31
CA PRO A 187 -9.17 2.77 3.01
C PRO A 187 -7.96 3.69 2.86
N PHE A 188 -6.85 3.15 2.39
CA PHE A 188 -5.67 3.90 1.96
C PHE A 188 -5.59 3.86 0.44
N VAL A 189 -6.08 4.89 -0.22
CA VAL A 189 -6.10 4.99 -1.69
C VAL A 189 -5.13 6.06 -2.15
N ALA A 190 -4.24 5.68 -3.07
CA ALA A 190 -3.30 6.59 -3.70
C ALA A 190 -3.22 6.32 -5.21
N SER A 191 -2.78 7.33 -5.96
CA SER A 191 -2.44 7.15 -7.37
C SER A 191 -1.00 6.64 -7.53
N THR A 192 -0.68 6.15 -8.71
CA THR A 192 0.67 5.69 -9.07
C THR A 192 1.72 6.79 -9.04
N ASP A 193 1.31 8.05 -9.15
CA ASP A 193 2.15 9.25 -9.08
C ASP A 193 2.19 9.90 -7.68
N GLY A 194 1.55 9.27 -6.68
CA GLY A 194 1.63 9.69 -5.28
C GLY A 194 0.54 10.69 -4.84
N LEU A 195 -0.51 10.92 -5.64
CA LEU A 195 -1.66 11.69 -5.17
C LEU A 195 -2.46 10.86 -4.17
N LEU A 196 -2.72 11.44 -3.00
CA LEU A 196 -3.41 10.73 -1.91
C LEU A 196 -4.91 11.06 -1.88
N GLY A 197 -5.73 10.06 -1.64
CA GLY A 197 -7.15 10.22 -1.34
C GLY A 197 -7.38 10.96 -0.01
N LYS A 198 -8.60 11.38 0.23
CA LYS A 198 -8.98 12.13 1.44
C LYS A 198 -8.78 11.30 2.71
N GLU A 199 -9.20 10.05 2.70
CA GLU A 199 -9.06 9.12 3.82
C GLU A 199 -7.58 8.81 4.09
N SER A 200 -6.78 8.60 3.03
CA SER A 200 -5.34 8.38 3.12
C SER A 200 -4.63 9.55 3.79
N ARG A 201 -4.94 10.79 3.38
CA ARG A 201 -4.39 12.00 4.01
C ARG A 201 -4.80 12.12 5.48
N THR A 202 -6.03 11.77 5.82
CA THR A 202 -6.52 11.78 7.20
C THR A 202 -5.77 10.76 8.05
N LEU A 203 -5.53 9.56 7.51
CA LEU A 203 -4.76 8.51 8.15
C LEU A 203 -3.31 8.93 8.42
N LEU A 204 -2.61 9.49 7.42
CA LEU A 204 -1.23 9.97 7.59
C LEU A 204 -1.13 11.12 8.59
N LYS A 205 -2.10 12.05 8.61
CA LYS A 205 -2.16 13.10 9.63
C LYS A 205 -2.33 12.53 11.03
N LYS A 206 -3.15 11.48 11.18
CA LYS A 206 -3.34 10.80 12.48
C LYS A 206 -2.05 10.11 12.92
N LEU A 207 -1.37 9.38 12.03
CA LEU A 207 -0.07 8.75 12.33
C LEU A 207 0.99 9.80 12.69
N SER A 208 1.03 10.92 11.95
CA SER A 208 1.96 12.02 12.23
C SER A 208 1.72 12.62 13.63
N ALA A 209 0.46 12.81 14.02
CA ALA A 209 0.14 13.33 15.35
C ALA A 209 0.58 12.37 16.46
N LEU A 210 0.33 11.07 16.30
CA LEU A 210 0.73 10.05 17.27
C LEU A 210 2.26 9.93 17.38
N LEU A 211 2.96 9.99 16.26
CA LEU A 211 4.42 9.99 16.23
C LEU A 211 5.00 11.26 16.85
N ALA A 212 4.42 12.43 16.58
CA ALA A 212 4.85 13.70 17.15
C ALA A 212 4.72 13.69 18.69
N GLU A 213 3.61 13.19 19.21
CA GLU A 213 3.41 13.01 20.65
C GLU A 213 4.45 12.00 21.22
N LYS A 214 4.60 10.83 20.59
CA LYS A 214 5.52 9.79 21.08
C LYS A 214 6.99 10.20 21.07
N TRP A 215 7.41 10.95 20.05
CA TRP A 215 8.81 11.37 19.89
C TRP A 215 9.10 12.76 20.50
N GLU A 216 8.08 13.40 21.07
CA GLU A 216 8.18 14.75 21.64
C GLU A 216 8.74 15.78 20.64
N LYS A 217 8.28 15.66 19.37
CA LYS A 217 8.72 16.48 18.25
C LYS A 217 7.59 17.35 17.69
N PRO A 218 7.91 18.50 17.08
CA PRO A 218 6.91 19.33 16.43
C PRO A 218 6.11 18.56 15.37
N TYR A 219 4.79 18.71 15.37
CA TYR A 219 3.91 18.04 14.40
C TYR A 219 4.32 18.30 12.94
N SER A 220 4.74 19.52 12.60
CA SER A 220 5.17 19.90 11.25
C SER A 220 6.39 19.09 10.78
N GLU A 221 7.36 18.86 11.69
CA GLU A 221 8.55 18.06 11.41
C GLU A 221 8.17 16.61 11.12
N ILE A 222 7.33 16.02 12.00
CA ILE A 222 6.91 14.63 11.85
C ILE A 222 5.98 14.44 10.66
N CYS A 223 5.10 15.40 10.38
CA CYS A 223 4.29 15.38 9.17
C CYS A 223 5.16 15.39 7.90
N GLY A 224 6.22 16.20 7.89
CA GLY A 224 7.24 16.19 6.84
C GLY A 224 7.91 14.82 6.71
N TYR A 225 8.34 14.22 7.81
CA TYR A 225 8.94 12.89 7.83
C TYR A 225 8.02 11.80 7.27
N VAL A 226 6.77 11.72 7.75
CA VAL A 226 5.78 10.72 7.30
C VAL A 226 5.49 10.87 5.79
N ASN A 227 5.29 12.10 5.33
CA ASN A 227 5.05 12.37 3.92
C ASN A 227 6.27 12.05 3.04
N ALA A 228 7.49 12.35 3.53
CA ALA A 228 8.72 12.01 2.84
C ALA A 228 8.86 10.49 2.66
N ARG A 229 8.66 9.71 3.73
CA ARG A 229 8.72 8.26 3.72
C ARG A 229 7.73 7.69 2.69
N MET A 230 6.47 8.09 2.75
CA MET A 230 5.44 7.63 1.82
C MET A 230 5.74 8.03 0.37
N SER A 231 6.23 9.24 0.12
CA SER A 231 6.55 9.69 -1.24
C SER A 231 7.73 8.93 -1.85
N ILE A 232 8.76 8.61 -1.06
CA ILE A 232 9.89 7.79 -1.49
C ILE A 232 9.45 6.34 -1.77
N ALA A 233 8.61 5.76 -0.92
CA ALA A 233 8.04 4.43 -1.15
C ALA A 233 7.26 4.39 -2.48
N MET A 234 6.47 5.43 -2.79
CA MET A 234 5.77 5.54 -4.08
C MET A 234 6.72 5.59 -5.27
N VAL A 235 7.83 6.35 -5.18
CA VAL A 235 8.86 6.41 -6.23
C VAL A 235 9.47 5.04 -6.47
N ARG A 236 9.91 4.35 -5.40
CA ARG A 236 10.47 2.99 -5.47
C ARG A 236 9.49 2.00 -6.08
N ALA A 237 8.26 2.02 -5.60
CA ALA A 237 7.18 1.16 -6.07
C ALA A 237 6.87 1.35 -7.57
N THR A 238 6.88 2.60 -8.05
CA THR A 238 6.70 2.93 -9.46
C THR A 238 7.92 2.49 -10.29
N HIS A 239 9.14 2.78 -9.83
CA HIS A 239 10.37 2.32 -10.47
C HIS A 239 10.42 0.80 -10.61
N LEU A 240 9.99 0.06 -9.58
CA LEU A 240 9.89 -1.39 -9.64
C LEU A 240 8.98 -1.87 -10.77
N CYS A 241 7.84 -1.22 -10.99
CA CYS A 241 6.96 -1.54 -12.11
C CYS A 241 7.58 -1.25 -13.49
N LEU A 242 8.48 -0.26 -13.58
CA LEU A 242 9.16 0.10 -14.83
C LEU A 242 10.33 -0.81 -15.16
N ARG A 243 11.10 -1.20 -14.16
CA ARG A 243 12.40 -1.89 -14.33
C ARG A 243 12.40 -3.35 -13.86
N GLY A 244 11.40 -3.75 -13.09
CA GLY A 244 11.32 -5.10 -12.56
C GLY A 244 11.06 -6.16 -13.65
N SER A 245 11.58 -7.37 -13.42
CA SER A 245 11.32 -8.53 -14.29
C SER A 245 9.91 -9.06 -14.08
N ARG A 246 9.25 -9.43 -15.18
CA ARG A 246 7.92 -10.09 -15.20
C ARG A 246 8.03 -11.59 -15.37
N ILE A 247 9.24 -12.13 -15.43
CA ILE A 247 9.44 -13.57 -15.42
C ILE A 247 9.15 -14.08 -14.02
N PRO A 248 8.23 -15.04 -13.84
CA PRO A 248 7.97 -15.62 -12.53
C PRO A 248 9.24 -16.23 -11.97
N THR A 249 9.85 -15.62 -11.01
CA THR A 249 10.94 -16.24 -10.25
C THR A 249 10.31 -17.15 -9.22
N SER A 250 10.41 -18.45 -9.41
CA SER A 250 10.01 -19.47 -8.43
C SER A 250 10.83 -19.40 -7.13
N GLN A 251 11.68 -18.41 -6.98
CA GLN A 251 12.56 -18.19 -5.84
C GLN A 251 12.84 -16.68 -5.59
N MET A 252 11.84 -15.87 -5.39
CA MET A 252 12.06 -14.71 -4.54
C MET A 252 11.65 -15.11 -3.12
N SER A 253 12.60 -15.72 -2.41
CA SER A 253 12.51 -15.84 -0.96
C SER A 253 12.21 -14.47 -0.38
N ASN A 254 11.23 -14.43 0.53
CA ASN A 254 10.96 -13.32 1.44
C ASN A 254 12.25 -12.91 2.19
N ARG A 255 13.16 -12.22 1.54
CA ARG A 255 14.17 -11.43 2.23
C ARG A 255 13.54 -10.08 2.47
N ARG A 256 12.76 -9.98 3.55
CA ARG A 256 12.65 -8.70 4.27
C ARG A 256 14.10 -8.25 4.51
N PRO A 257 14.50 -7.03 4.12
CA PRO A 257 15.69 -6.45 4.70
C PRO A 257 15.43 -6.44 6.21
N GLN A 258 16.21 -7.21 6.96
CA GLN A 258 16.27 -7.07 8.40
C GLN A 258 16.89 -5.69 8.66
N TRP A 259 16.05 -4.69 8.83
CA TRP A 259 16.45 -3.42 9.43
C TRP A 259 16.66 -3.73 10.90
N GLU A 260 17.89 -4.07 11.24
CA GLU A 260 18.31 -4.11 12.63
C GLU A 260 17.98 -2.74 13.24
N ASP A 261 17.23 -2.76 14.34
CA ASP A 261 16.95 -1.62 15.20
C ASP A 261 18.25 -1.00 15.75
N LYS A 262 18.98 -0.30 14.90
CA LYS A 262 20.00 0.66 15.31
C LYS A 262 19.43 2.07 15.26
N ALA A 263 18.23 2.25 15.74
CA ALA A 263 17.70 3.56 16.09
C ALA A 263 18.21 3.95 17.49
N GLY A 264 19.49 4.05 17.63
CA GLY A 264 20.10 4.87 18.68
C GLY A 264 19.77 6.33 18.36
N LEU A 265 18.94 6.94 19.17
CA LEU A 265 18.77 8.35 19.43
C LEU A 265 20.05 9.15 19.08
N GLY A 266 20.12 9.79 17.93
CA GLY A 266 21.31 10.56 17.60
C GLY A 266 21.28 11.45 16.37
N LEU A 267 20.12 11.70 15.71
CA LEU A 267 20.15 12.35 14.39
C LEU A 267 19.32 13.62 14.23
N PHE A 268 18.94 14.24 15.33
CA PHE A 268 18.45 15.62 15.28
C PHE A 268 19.23 16.50 16.26
N GLN A 269 20.57 16.50 16.16
CA GLN A 269 21.39 17.59 16.68
C GLN A 269 21.98 18.34 15.47
N ARG A 270 21.38 19.46 15.20
CA ARG A 270 21.60 20.67 14.42
C ARG A 270 20.74 20.82 13.19
#